data_8d729b1468f24b9ba510ddb5e1110958
#
_entry.id   8d729b1468f24b9ba510ddb5e1110958
#
_cell.length_a   1.000
_cell.length_b   1.000
_cell.length_c   1.000
_cell.angle_alpha   90.00
_cell.angle_beta   90.00
_cell.angle_gamma   90.00
#
_symmetry.space_group_name_H-M   'P 1'
#
loop_
_entity.id
_entity.type
_entity.pdbx_description
1 polymer ?
#
loop_
_entity_poly.entity_id
_entity_poly.type
_entity_poly.pdbx_seq_one_letter_code
_entity_poly.pdbx_strand_id
1 'polypeptide(L)'
;MVRRVAWGTAEQVLGQLAGTDTGTQINTSYIERLNATFRACLAGLTRRGRRLVKDEDVLTAGMYLVGAVYNFCHPHRSLRVRQERGKRWGQRTPAMAAGWADHTWSVHELLMFRVLHA
;
A
#
# COMPACT_ATOMS: atom_id res chain seq x y z
N MET A 1 21.24 -11.74 -13.29
CA MET A 1 19.83 -11.90 -12.86
C MET A 1 18.95 -11.96 -14.10
N VAL A 2 18.28 -13.05 -14.35
CA VAL A 2 17.36 -13.20 -15.49
C VAL A 2 16.02 -12.58 -15.11
N ARG A 3 15.60 -11.54 -15.81
CA ARG A 3 14.29 -10.92 -15.64
C ARG A 3 13.28 -11.61 -16.56
N ARG A 4 12.23 -12.14 -16.00
CA ARG A 4 11.15 -12.79 -16.74
C ARG A 4 9.85 -12.03 -16.54
N VAL A 5 9.22 -11.63 -17.65
CA VAL A 5 7.88 -11.03 -17.59
C VAL A 5 6.87 -12.17 -17.40
N ALA A 6 6.17 -12.16 -16.25
CA ALA A 6 5.17 -13.19 -15.92
C ALA A 6 3.81 -12.88 -16.55
N TRP A 7 3.51 -11.61 -16.80
CA TRP A 7 2.27 -11.15 -17.39
C TRP A 7 2.45 -9.88 -18.21
N GLY A 8 1.79 -9.78 -19.34
CA GLY A 8 1.92 -8.66 -20.27
C GLY A 8 3.11 -8.78 -21.21
N THR A 9 3.38 -7.74 -21.99
CA THR A 9 4.53 -7.66 -22.89
C THR A 9 5.68 -6.87 -22.26
N ALA A 10 6.91 -7.11 -22.72
CA ALA A 10 8.07 -6.37 -22.24
C ALA A 10 7.93 -4.85 -22.51
N GLU A 11 7.28 -4.46 -23.59
CA GLU A 11 7.03 -3.05 -23.95
C GLU A 11 6.07 -2.38 -22.96
N GLN A 12 5.02 -3.09 -22.52
CA GLN A 12 4.09 -2.59 -21.50
C GLN A 12 4.79 -2.36 -20.17
N VAL A 13 5.65 -3.28 -19.74
CA VAL A 13 6.44 -3.15 -18.51
C VAL A 13 7.39 -1.98 -18.60
N LEU A 14 8.09 -1.82 -19.70
CA LEU A 14 9.01 -0.69 -19.92
C LEU A 14 8.27 0.65 -19.96
N GLY A 15 7.09 0.71 -20.60
CA GLY A 15 6.25 1.89 -20.63
C GLY A 15 5.76 2.32 -19.25
N GLN A 16 5.37 1.36 -18.40
CA GLN A 16 4.98 1.61 -17.01
C GLN A 16 6.16 2.09 -16.17
N LEU A 17 7.34 1.47 -16.34
CA LEU A 17 8.55 1.88 -15.62
C LEU A 17 8.99 3.30 -16.01
N ALA A 18 8.89 3.68 -17.28
CA ALA A 18 9.22 5.02 -17.75
C ALA A 18 8.28 6.10 -17.20
N GLY A 19 7.03 5.74 -16.87
CA GLY A 19 6.04 6.64 -16.25
C GLY A 19 6.17 6.79 -14.74
N THR A 20 7.09 6.06 -14.09
CA THR A 20 7.29 6.14 -12.64
C THR A 20 8.54 6.98 -12.32
N ASP A 21 8.45 7.81 -11.27
CA ASP A 21 9.57 8.61 -10.75
C ASP A 21 10.69 7.76 -10.12
N THR A 22 10.53 6.45 -10.08
CA THR A 22 11.47 5.51 -9.45
C THR A 22 12.59 5.04 -10.37
N GLY A 23 12.62 5.52 -11.62
CA GLY A 23 13.65 5.17 -12.60
C GLY A 23 13.36 3.88 -13.38
N THR A 24 14.27 3.53 -14.28
CA THR A 24 14.11 2.41 -15.22
C THR A 24 14.37 1.01 -14.61
N GLN A 25 14.68 0.94 -13.32
CA GLN A 25 15.00 -0.32 -12.65
C GLN A 25 13.79 -0.85 -11.85
N ILE A 26 13.51 -2.13 -12.00
CA ILE A 26 12.53 -2.83 -11.15
C ILE A 26 13.11 -2.95 -9.74
N ASN A 27 12.44 -2.33 -8.78
CA ASN A 27 12.81 -2.37 -7.38
C ASN A 27 11.74 -3.09 -6.57
N THR A 28 12.08 -4.23 -5.99
CA THR A 28 11.16 -5.06 -5.19
C THR A 28 11.08 -4.62 -3.72
N SER A 29 11.94 -3.69 -3.27
CA SER A 29 12.02 -3.30 -1.86
C SER A 29 10.69 -2.76 -1.29
N TYR A 30 9.90 -2.09 -2.10
CA TYR A 30 8.60 -1.57 -1.67
C TYR A 30 7.59 -2.68 -1.43
N ILE A 31 7.52 -3.66 -2.33
CA ILE A 31 6.59 -4.80 -2.18
C ILE A 31 7.04 -5.71 -1.04
N GLU A 32 8.33 -5.90 -0.84
CA GLU A 32 8.87 -6.67 0.28
C GLU A 32 8.54 -6.02 1.63
N ARG A 33 8.64 -4.69 1.72
CA ARG A 33 8.24 -3.92 2.90
C ARG A 33 6.74 -4.03 3.16
N LEU A 34 5.91 -3.93 2.13
CA LEU A 34 4.47 -4.11 2.25
C LEU A 34 4.12 -5.52 2.73
N ASN A 35 4.75 -6.55 2.16
CA ASN A 35 4.57 -7.93 2.57
C ASN A 35 4.98 -8.15 4.04
N ALA A 36 6.07 -7.53 4.49
CA ALA A 36 6.48 -7.56 5.90
C ALA A 36 5.41 -6.91 6.82
N THR A 37 4.82 -5.81 6.39
CA THR A 37 3.73 -5.14 7.11
C THR A 37 2.50 -6.06 7.23
N PHE A 38 2.08 -6.70 6.14
CA PHE A 38 0.97 -7.67 6.18
C PHE A 38 1.25 -8.83 7.13
N ARG A 39 2.46 -9.39 7.10
CA ARG A 39 2.85 -10.46 8.03
C ARG A 39 2.87 -10.02 9.49
N ALA A 40 3.27 -8.78 9.76
CA ALA A 40 3.27 -8.22 11.11
C ALA A 40 1.85 -7.98 11.63
N CYS A 41 0.93 -7.51 10.79
CA CYS A 41 -0.44 -7.18 11.16
C CYS A 41 -1.38 -8.39 11.20
N LEU A 42 -1.13 -9.40 10.37
CA LEU A 42 -1.97 -10.59 10.26
C LEU A 42 -1.24 -11.82 10.79
N ALA A 43 -1.58 -12.23 12.01
CA ALA A 43 -0.95 -13.36 12.68
C ALA A 43 -1.00 -14.67 11.85
N GLY A 44 -2.04 -14.83 11.03
CA GLY A 44 -2.21 -15.99 10.15
C GLY A 44 -1.19 -16.09 9.02
N LEU A 45 -0.50 -14.98 8.66
CA LEU A 45 0.56 -14.96 7.66
C LEU A 45 1.95 -15.20 8.25
N THR A 46 2.07 -15.30 9.56
CA THR A 46 3.35 -15.51 10.24
C THR A 46 3.70 -16.99 10.21
N ARG A 47 4.81 -17.37 9.58
CA ARG A 47 5.25 -18.78 9.45
C ARG A 47 5.45 -19.52 10.77
N ARG A 48 5.69 -18.80 11.87
CA ARG A 48 5.93 -19.34 13.21
C ARG A 48 4.75 -19.12 14.16
N GLY A 49 3.63 -18.60 13.65
CA GLY A 49 2.43 -18.38 14.45
C GLY A 49 1.72 -19.69 14.78
N ARG A 50 1.22 -19.82 16.00
CA ARG A 50 0.39 -20.96 16.42
C ARG A 50 -1.02 -20.93 15.82
N ARG A 51 -1.40 -19.83 15.18
CA ARG A 51 -2.69 -19.67 14.51
C ARG A 51 -2.56 -20.01 13.04
N LEU A 52 -3.15 -21.12 12.67
CA LEU A 52 -3.38 -21.45 11.28
C LEU A 52 -4.61 -20.70 10.78
N VAL A 53 -4.50 -20.06 9.63
CA VAL A 53 -5.65 -19.51 8.93
C VAL A 53 -6.43 -20.70 8.38
N LYS A 54 -7.61 -20.96 8.96
CA LYS A 54 -8.49 -22.05 8.52
C LYS A 54 -9.53 -21.59 7.50
N ASP A 55 -9.71 -20.28 7.38
CA ASP A 55 -10.75 -19.66 6.58
C ASP A 55 -10.12 -18.60 5.66
N GLU A 56 -10.21 -18.84 4.36
CA GLU A 56 -9.70 -17.98 3.32
C GLU A 56 -10.44 -16.63 3.28
N ASP A 57 -11.74 -16.64 3.56
CA ASP A 57 -12.56 -15.41 3.55
C ASP A 57 -12.15 -14.47 4.68
N VAL A 58 -11.84 -15.00 5.85
CA VAL A 58 -11.34 -14.20 6.99
C VAL A 58 -9.97 -13.63 6.69
N LEU A 59 -9.07 -14.41 6.06
CA LEU A 59 -7.77 -13.92 5.64
C LEU A 59 -7.90 -12.80 4.61
N THR A 60 -8.74 -12.99 3.61
CA THR A 60 -9.01 -12.02 2.55
C THR A 60 -9.57 -10.72 3.14
N ALA A 61 -10.57 -10.79 4.01
CA ALA A 61 -11.12 -9.63 4.71
C ALA A 61 -10.06 -8.91 5.55
N GLY A 62 -9.20 -9.65 6.25
CA GLY A 62 -8.09 -9.10 7.02
C GLY A 62 -7.08 -8.37 6.14
N MET A 63 -6.74 -8.91 4.98
CA MET A 63 -5.83 -8.26 4.02
C MET A 63 -6.43 -6.97 3.44
N TYR A 64 -7.72 -6.95 3.11
CA TYR A 64 -8.39 -5.72 2.68
C TYR A 64 -8.39 -4.66 3.78
N LEU A 65 -8.69 -5.05 5.02
CA LEU A 65 -8.68 -4.12 6.15
C LEU A 65 -7.29 -3.52 6.39
N VAL A 66 -6.27 -4.35 6.46
CA VAL A 66 -4.87 -3.90 6.64
C VAL A 66 -4.43 -3.00 5.47
N GLY A 67 -4.78 -3.37 4.25
CA GLY A 67 -4.48 -2.56 3.05
C GLY A 67 -5.18 -1.20 3.08
N ALA A 68 -6.44 -1.15 3.49
CA ALA A 68 -7.19 0.10 3.63
C ALA A 68 -6.59 0.99 4.74
N VAL A 69 -6.28 0.44 5.91
CA VAL A 69 -5.60 1.18 6.98
C VAL A 69 -4.24 1.69 6.52
N TYR A 70 -3.45 0.87 5.84
CA TYR A 70 -2.16 1.26 5.28
C TYR A 70 -2.28 2.44 4.32
N ASN A 71 -3.27 2.44 3.45
CA ASN A 71 -3.43 3.45 2.42
C ASN A 71 -4.06 4.75 2.93
N PHE A 72 -4.99 4.69 3.86
CA PHE A 72 -5.77 5.86 4.31
C PHE A 72 -5.30 6.43 5.65
N CYS A 73 -4.81 5.58 6.55
CA CYS A 73 -4.53 5.97 7.93
C CYS A 73 -3.03 6.15 8.24
N HIS A 74 -2.14 5.59 7.42
CA HIS A 74 -0.70 5.65 7.67
C HIS A 74 0.04 6.58 6.70
N PRO A 75 0.56 7.73 7.19
CA PRO A 75 1.43 8.57 6.38
C PRO A 75 2.76 7.89 6.08
N HIS A 76 3.26 8.06 4.87
CA HIS A 76 4.55 7.52 4.45
C HIS A 76 5.57 8.63 4.26
N ARG A 77 6.73 8.46 4.84
CA ARG A 77 7.81 9.45 4.77
C ARG A 77 8.24 9.75 3.33
N SER A 78 8.20 8.77 2.45
CA SER A 78 8.53 8.92 1.03
C SER A 78 7.51 9.75 0.25
N LEU A 79 6.27 9.87 0.75
CA LEU A 79 5.19 10.60 0.10
C LEU A 79 5.01 12.04 0.64
N ARG A 80 5.84 12.46 1.58
CA ARG A 80 5.78 13.80 2.15
C ARG A 80 5.99 14.89 1.09
N VAL A 81 5.28 16.00 1.23
CA VAL A 81 5.37 17.15 0.33
C VAL A 81 5.89 18.35 1.09
N ARG A 82 6.67 19.20 0.42
CA ARG A 82 7.11 20.44 1.00
C ARG A 82 5.95 21.44 0.99
N GLN A 83 5.61 21.98 2.15
CA GLN A 83 4.57 23.02 2.24
C GLN A 83 5.13 24.37 1.77
N GLU A 84 4.35 25.09 0.95
CA GLU A 84 4.77 26.34 0.32
C GLU A 84 5.09 27.47 1.32
N ARG A 85 4.54 27.43 2.53
CA ARG A 85 4.68 28.47 3.56
C ARG A 85 5.64 28.12 4.69
N GLY A 86 6.60 27.25 4.51
CA GLY A 86 7.52 26.99 5.60
C GLY A 86 8.49 25.85 5.37
N LYS A 87 9.44 25.70 6.27
CA LYS A 87 10.43 24.63 6.30
C LYS A 87 9.85 23.25 6.71
N ARG A 88 8.53 23.13 6.87
CA ARG A 88 7.88 21.92 7.34
C ARG A 88 7.44 21.04 6.18
N TRP A 89 7.65 19.75 6.35
CA TRP A 89 7.16 18.73 5.44
C TRP A 89 5.75 18.30 5.83
N GLY A 90 4.82 18.36 4.88
CA GLY A 90 3.48 17.79 5.04
C GLY A 90 3.51 16.29 4.86
N GLN A 91 3.02 15.55 5.84
CA GLN A 91 2.87 14.09 5.72
C GLN A 91 1.69 13.74 4.83
N ARG A 92 1.85 12.70 4.00
CA ARG A 92 0.76 12.18 3.17
C ARG A 92 0.65 10.68 3.29
N THR A 93 -0.59 10.21 3.23
CA THR A 93 -0.91 8.78 3.02
C THR A 93 -0.88 8.45 1.52
N PRO A 94 -0.78 7.16 1.14
CA PRO A 94 -0.92 6.74 -0.25
C PRO A 94 -2.22 7.21 -0.91
N ALA A 95 -3.36 7.18 -0.18
CA ALA A 95 -4.64 7.67 -0.69
C ALA A 95 -4.63 9.18 -0.96
N MET A 96 -3.97 9.97 -0.13
CA MET A 96 -3.77 11.41 -0.37
C MET A 96 -2.89 11.65 -1.60
N ALA A 97 -1.82 10.88 -1.76
CA ALA A 97 -0.94 10.97 -2.92
C ALA A 97 -1.64 10.60 -4.23
N ALA A 98 -2.60 9.67 -4.18
CA ALA A 98 -3.43 9.27 -5.31
C ALA A 98 -4.63 10.21 -5.57
N GLY A 99 -4.85 11.22 -4.72
CA GLY A 99 -5.98 12.15 -4.85
C GLY A 99 -7.33 11.59 -4.39
N TRP A 100 -7.34 10.48 -3.63
CA TRP A 100 -8.55 9.85 -3.12
C TRP A 100 -8.96 10.33 -1.72
N ALA A 101 -8.06 10.97 -1.01
CA ALA A 101 -8.30 11.57 0.29
C ALA A 101 -7.62 12.94 0.39
N ASP A 102 -8.21 13.83 1.14
CA ASP A 102 -7.71 15.19 1.39
C ASP A 102 -6.95 15.31 2.72
N HIS A 103 -7.10 14.32 3.58
CA HIS A 103 -6.45 14.26 4.90
C HIS A 103 -6.11 12.81 5.30
N THR A 104 -5.35 12.67 6.38
CA THR A 104 -5.08 11.36 6.98
C THR A 104 -6.30 10.91 7.78
N TRP A 105 -6.89 9.79 7.38
CA TRP A 105 -8.05 9.24 8.04
C TRP A 105 -7.69 8.59 9.39
N SER A 106 -8.59 8.68 10.34
CA SER A 106 -8.54 7.82 11.53
C SER A 106 -9.11 6.44 11.20
N VAL A 107 -8.74 5.42 11.96
CA VAL A 107 -9.30 4.06 11.79
C VAL A 107 -10.81 4.07 12.02
N HIS A 108 -11.28 4.86 12.99
CA HIS A 108 -12.71 5.04 13.24
C HIS A 108 -13.45 5.61 12.03
N GLU A 109 -12.91 6.66 11.41
CA GLU A 109 -13.46 7.27 10.21
C GLU A 109 -13.52 6.28 9.05
N LEU A 110 -12.45 5.49 8.84
CA LEU A 110 -12.41 4.44 7.83
C LEU A 110 -13.50 3.38 8.05
N LEU A 111 -13.70 2.92 9.29
CA LEU A 111 -14.70 1.90 9.60
C LEU A 111 -16.15 2.42 9.52
N MET A 112 -16.35 3.71 9.75
CA MET A 112 -17.67 4.34 9.67
C MET A 112 -18.02 4.83 8.25
N PHE A 113 -17.06 4.78 7.34
CA PHE A 113 -17.29 5.21 5.96
C PHE A 113 -18.24 4.23 5.25
N ARG A 114 -19.35 4.77 4.77
CA ARG A 114 -20.32 4.00 4.00
C ARG A 114 -20.04 4.14 2.51
N VAL A 115 -19.75 3.03 1.88
CA VAL A 115 -19.74 2.97 0.41
C VAL A 115 -21.20 2.91 -0.04
N LEU A 116 -21.65 3.98 -0.67
CA LEU A 116 -22.94 3.98 -1.31
C LEU A 116 -22.84 3.10 -2.57
N HIS A 117 -23.46 1.94 -2.51
CA HIS A 117 -23.63 1.13 -3.71
C HIS A 117 -24.62 1.86 -4.60
N ALA A 118 -24.10 2.33 -5.70
CA ALA A 118 -24.97 2.86 -6.75
C ALA A 118 -25.67 1.72 -7.50
#